data_465c2bdfac7fccfb7d1d26daef9c887f
#
_entry.id   465c2bdfac7fccfb7d1d26daef9c887f
#
_cell.length_a   1.000
_cell.length_b   1.000
_cell.length_c   1.000
_cell.angle_alpha   90.00
_cell.angle_beta   90.00
_cell.angle_gamma   90.00
#
_symmetry.space_group_name_H-M   'P 1'
#
loop_
_entity.id
_entity.type
_entity.pdbx_description
1 polymer ?
#
loop_
_entity_poly.entity_id
_entity_poly.type
_entity_poly.pdbx_seq_one_letter_code
_entity_poly.pdbx_strand_id
1 'polypeptide(L)'
;MINEVRRKDRRGALLILSFAGMVVGGIAAAGTFGGYRINTTPSFPLGLWRIEALSREVNVGDTLFICPPADAPAIKLARERLYLPAGLCEGGIAPLIKTVVALPGQTIAIEGDQVAIDGARLAHSSIQEADGQGRALTAFTEGVVPVGALFVHSDYVASFDSRYFGPIPAGGVLGLAREVFTFQP
;
A
#
# COMPACT_ATOMS: atom_id res chain seq x y z
N MET A 1 -13.96 54.66 13.43
CA MET A 1 -12.57 54.10 13.37
C MET A 1 -12.48 52.66 13.91
N ILE A 2 -12.87 52.36 15.15
CA ILE A 2 -12.79 51.01 15.74
C ILE A 2 -13.64 49.97 14.97
N ASN A 3 -14.83 50.32 14.51
CA ASN A 3 -15.70 49.39 13.78
C ASN A 3 -15.22 49.08 12.35
N GLU A 4 -14.50 49.96 11.68
CA GLU A 4 -13.90 49.72 10.36
C GLU A 4 -12.70 48.80 10.42
N VAL A 5 -11.84 48.96 11.43
CA VAL A 5 -10.72 48.07 11.67
C VAL A 5 -11.24 46.65 11.92
N ARG A 6 -12.22 46.47 12.82
CA ARG A 6 -12.83 45.19 13.13
C ARG A 6 -13.52 44.53 11.92
N ARG A 7 -14.02 45.32 10.98
CA ARG A 7 -14.67 44.84 9.75
C ARG A 7 -13.64 44.39 8.71
N LYS A 8 -12.50 45.08 8.63
CA LYS A 8 -11.36 44.72 7.79
C LYS A 8 -10.71 43.41 8.27
N ASP A 9 -10.50 43.29 9.56
CA ASP A 9 -9.93 42.07 10.18
C ASP A 9 -10.82 40.85 9.97
N ARG A 10 -12.15 41.01 10.12
CA ARG A 10 -13.12 39.93 9.83
C ARG A 10 -13.13 39.51 8.36
N ARG A 11 -13.01 40.45 7.41
CA ARG A 11 -12.92 40.11 5.99
C ARG A 11 -11.63 39.41 5.65
N GLY A 12 -10.51 39.86 6.21
CA GLY A 12 -9.21 39.17 6.09
C GLY A 12 -9.26 37.74 6.62
N ALA A 13 -9.79 37.55 7.82
CA ALA A 13 -9.95 36.22 8.40
C ALA A 13 -10.86 35.31 7.56
N LEU A 14 -11.98 35.82 7.04
CA LEU A 14 -12.88 35.06 6.16
C LEU A 14 -12.20 34.64 4.86
N LEU A 15 -11.39 35.51 4.25
CA LEU A 15 -10.65 35.18 3.03
C LEU A 15 -9.60 34.08 3.28
N ILE A 16 -8.88 34.17 4.39
CA ILE A 16 -7.89 33.14 4.78
C ILE A 16 -8.58 31.78 5.03
N LEU A 17 -9.69 31.78 5.78
CA LEU A 17 -10.46 30.57 6.05
C LEU A 17 -11.06 29.97 4.77
N SER A 18 -11.59 30.80 3.87
CA SER A 18 -12.12 30.34 2.59
C SER A 18 -11.03 29.75 1.70
N PHE A 19 -9.85 30.38 1.65
CA PHE A 19 -8.71 29.87 0.90
C PHE A 19 -8.21 28.54 1.49
N ALA A 20 -8.05 28.46 2.82
CA ALA A 20 -7.68 27.22 3.50
C ALA A 20 -8.69 26.09 3.24
N GLY A 21 -9.98 26.41 3.32
CA GLY A 21 -11.05 25.45 3.01
C GLY A 21 -11.01 24.97 1.55
N MET A 22 -10.70 25.84 0.60
CA MET A 22 -10.56 25.50 -0.81
C MET A 22 -9.34 24.60 -1.04
N VAL A 23 -8.20 24.86 -0.39
CA VAL A 23 -7.01 24.02 -0.47
C VAL A 23 -7.28 22.64 0.10
N VAL A 24 -7.85 22.56 1.31
CA VAL A 24 -8.20 21.28 1.93
C VAL A 24 -9.21 20.49 1.10
N GLY A 25 -10.25 21.18 0.60
CA GLY A 25 -11.23 20.56 -0.28
C GLY A 25 -10.62 20.06 -1.59
N GLY A 26 -9.70 20.83 -2.18
CA GLY A 26 -8.95 20.42 -3.37
C GLY A 26 -8.09 19.17 -3.16
N ILE A 27 -7.38 19.11 -2.03
CA ILE A 27 -6.58 17.92 -1.65
C ILE A 27 -7.50 16.71 -1.46
N ALA A 28 -8.60 16.87 -0.74
CA ALA A 28 -9.56 15.81 -0.53
C ALA A 28 -10.18 15.31 -1.85
N ALA A 29 -10.55 16.23 -2.75
CA ALA A 29 -11.07 15.88 -4.07
C ALA A 29 -10.03 15.17 -4.94
N ALA A 30 -8.78 15.61 -4.93
CA ALA A 30 -7.68 14.94 -5.63
C ALA A 30 -7.47 13.52 -5.11
N GLY A 31 -7.54 13.33 -3.80
CA GLY A 31 -7.44 11.99 -3.20
C GLY A 31 -8.61 11.09 -3.56
N THR A 32 -9.85 11.58 -3.50
CA THR A 32 -11.06 10.75 -3.71
C THR A 32 -11.35 10.49 -5.19
N PHE A 33 -11.28 11.52 -6.02
CA PHE A 33 -11.66 11.45 -7.43
C PHE A 33 -10.46 11.33 -8.38
N GLY A 34 -9.30 11.88 -8.00
CA GLY A 34 -8.08 11.83 -8.81
C GLY A 34 -7.23 10.59 -8.58
N GLY A 35 -7.54 9.78 -7.55
CA GLY A 35 -6.78 8.57 -7.21
C GLY A 35 -5.42 8.85 -6.59
N TYR A 36 -5.12 10.09 -6.18
CA TYR A 36 -3.83 10.44 -5.60
C TYR A 36 -3.67 9.86 -4.18
N ARG A 37 -2.48 9.34 -3.90
CA ARG A 37 -2.10 8.75 -2.61
C ARG A 37 -0.70 9.19 -2.23
N ILE A 38 -0.46 9.39 -0.94
CA ILE A 38 0.87 9.66 -0.40
C ILE A 38 1.41 8.35 0.18
N ASN A 39 2.54 7.87 -0.34
CA ASN A 39 3.27 6.77 0.27
C ASN A 39 4.27 7.33 1.29
N THR A 40 4.15 6.87 2.52
CA THR A 40 5.02 7.21 3.65
C THR A 40 5.82 6.01 4.15
N THR A 41 5.74 4.87 3.47
CA THR A 41 6.41 3.62 3.87
C THR A 41 7.56 3.29 2.93
N PRO A 42 8.71 2.82 3.43
CA PRO A 42 9.92 2.61 2.63
C PRO A 42 9.87 1.39 1.71
N SER A 43 8.78 0.63 1.70
CA SER A 43 8.62 -0.53 0.80
C SER A 43 8.54 -0.16 -0.68
N PHE A 44 8.27 1.11 -0.99
CA PHE A 44 8.37 1.72 -2.31
C PHE A 44 8.81 3.17 -2.17
N PRO A 45 9.23 3.87 -3.25
CA PRO A 45 9.61 5.27 -3.21
C PRO A 45 8.59 6.13 -2.47
N LEU A 46 9.07 6.98 -1.56
CA LEU A 46 8.23 7.87 -0.77
C LEU A 46 7.65 8.97 -1.66
N GLY A 47 6.48 9.49 -1.33
CA GLY A 47 5.92 10.64 -2.04
C GLY A 47 4.55 10.41 -2.66
N LEU A 48 4.26 11.15 -3.72
CA LEU A 48 2.95 11.20 -4.37
C LEU A 48 2.84 10.14 -5.46
N TRP A 49 1.83 9.31 -5.34
CA TRP A 49 1.46 8.25 -6.27
C TRP A 49 0.03 8.47 -6.78
N ARG A 50 -0.32 7.81 -7.87
CA ARG A 50 -1.68 7.81 -8.42
C ARG A 50 -2.13 6.38 -8.67
N ILE A 51 -3.38 6.10 -8.31
CA ILE A 51 -4.08 4.88 -8.71
C ILE A 51 -4.59 5.09 -10.14
N GLU A 52 -4.11 4.28 -11.06
CA GLU A 52 -4.57 4.23 -12.44
C GLU A 52 -5.48 3.02 -12.64
N ALA A 53 -6.68 3.24 -13.16
CA ALA A 53 -7.62 2.15 -13.38
C ALA A 53 -7.01 1.06 -14.26
N LEU A 54 -7.19 -0.19 -13.87
CA LEU A 54 -6.72 -1.33 -14.63
C LEU A 54 -7.69 -1.61 -15.78
N SER A 55 -7.22 -1.48 -17.01
CA SER A 55 -8.02 -1.73 -18.23
C SER A 55 -7.75 -3.08 -18.89
N ARG A 56 -6.93 -3.91 -18.26
CA ARG A 56 -6.50 -5.25 -18.69
C ARG A 56 -6.34 -6.16 -17.48
N GLU A 57 -6.10 -7.42 -17.71
CA GLU A 57 -5.73 -8.36 -16.64
C GLU A 57 -4.39 -7.98 -15.99
N VAL A 58 -4.26 -8.36 -14.73
CA VAL A 58 -3.02 -8.19 -13.97
C VAL A 58 -1.95 -9.13 -14.52
N ASN A 59 -0.72 -8.63 -14.65
CA ASN A 59 0.43 -9.40 -15.06
C ASN A 59 1.53 -9.39 -13.99
N VAL A 60 2.40 -10.38 -14.04
CA VAL A 60 3.65 -10.35 -13.28
C VAL A 60 4.45 -9.11 -13.66
N GLY A 61 5.00 -8.41 -12.66
CA GLY A 61 5.69 -7.14 -12.80
C GLY A 61 4.81 -5.90 -12.64
N ASP A 62 3.48 -6.04 -12.60
CA ASP A 62 2.61 -4.92 -12.31
C ASP A 62 2.77 -4.47 -10.86
N THR A 63 3.02 -3.18 -10.68
CA THR A 63 2.96 -2.56 -9.35
C THR A 63 1.55 -2.03 -9.10
N LEU A 64 0.93 -2.48 -8.03
CA LEU A 64 -0.48 -2.27 -7.73
C LEU A 64 -0.68 -1.53 -6.42
N PHE A 65 -1.78 -0.76 -6.35
CA PHE A 65 -2.45 -0.47 -5.09
C PHE A 65 -3.45 -1.59 -4.81
N ILE A 66 -3.32 -2.24 -3.65
CA ILE A 66 -4.19 -3.35 -3.25
C ILE A 66 -4.61 -3.24 -1.79
N CYS A 67 -5.90 -3.41 -1.52
CA CYS A 67 -6.44 -3.55 -0.17
C CYS A 67 -6.29 -5.00 0.29
N PRO A 68 -5.56 -5.27 1.38
CA PRO A 68 -5.48 -6.62 1.91
C PRO A 68 -6.79 -7.01 2.60
N PRO A 69 -7.13 -8.32 2.68
CA PRO A 69 -8.33 -8.79 3.36
C PRO A 69 -8.21 -8.54 4.87
N ALA A 70 -9.05 -7.65 5.42
CA ALA A 70 -8.95 -7.18 6.80
C ALA A 70 -9.17 -8.26 7.87
N ASP A 71 -9.87 -9.32 7.52
CA ASP A 71 -10.22 -10.46 8.38
C ASP A 71 -9.14 -11.56 8.43
N ALA A 72 -8.19 -11.56 7.48
CA ALA A 72 -7.11 -12.54 7.44
C ALA A 72 -6.23 -12.45 8.71
N PRO A 73 -5.88 -13.59 9.34
CA PRO A 73 -5.11 -13.61 10.60
C PRO A 73 -3.79 -12.83 10.53
N ALA A 74 -3.03 -12.98 9.45
CA ALA A 74 -1.77 -12.27 9.24
C ALA A 74 -1.98 -10.75 9.13
N ILE A 75 -3.08 -10.30 8.50
CA ILE A 75 -3.40 -8.87 8.36
C ILE A 75 -3.88 -8.29 9.71
N LYS A 76 -4.65 -9.04 10.49
CA LYS A 76 -5.02 -8.63 11.86
C LYS A 76 -3.78 -8.45 12.73
N LEU A 77 -2.86 -9.42 12.71
CA LEU A 77 -1.60 -9.35 13.43
C LEU A 77 -0.75 -8.15 12.97
N ALA A 78 -0.68 -7.90 11.67
CA ALA A 78 0.06 -6.76 11.11
C ALA A 78 -0.51 -5.41 11.57
N ARG A 79 -1.84 -5.31 11.70
CA ARG A 79 -2.50 -4.12 12.26
C ARG A 79 -2.16 -3.93 13.75
N GLU A 80 -2.28 -4.99 14.56
CA GLU A 80 -1.95 -4.96 15.99
C GLU A 80 -0.50 -4.55 16.23
N ARG A 81 0.40 -4.97 15.33
CA ARG A 81 1.83 -4.64 15.38
C ARG A 81 2.20 -3.31 14.70
N LEU A 82 1.23 -2.60 14.14
CA LEU A 82 1.40 -1.32 13.44
C LEU A 82 2.31 -1.41 12.19
N TYR A 83 2.30 -2.56 11.49
CA TYR A 83 3.01 -2.68 10.21
C TYR A 83 2.26 -2.01 9.07
N LEU A 84 0.93 -1.87 9.21
CA LEU A 84 0.04 -1.33 8.20
C LEU A 84 -0.46 0.05 8.64
N PRO A 85 -0.21 1.11 7.85
CA PRO A 85 -0.74 2.44 8.13
C PRO A 85 -2.26 2.47 8.12
N ALA A 86 -2.85 3.43 8.82
CA ALA A 86 -4.29 3.69 8.75
C ALA A 86 -4.69 4.25 7.37
N GLY A 87 -5.87 3.88 6.88
CA GLY A 87 -6.36 4.31 5.58
C GLY A 87 -7.79 3.90 5.28
N LEU A 88 -8.14 3.89 3.98
CA LEU A 88 -9.52 3.78 3.51
C LEU A 88 -9.95 2.38 3.08
N CYS A 89 -9.06 1.38 3.10
CA CYS A 89 -9.46 -0.02 2.87
C CYS A 89 -10.33 -0.51 4.03
N GLU A 90 -11.04 -1.62 3.80
CA GLU A 90 -11.77 -2.31 4.85
C GLU A 90 -10.89 -2.55 6.08
N GLY A 91 -11.47 -2.41 7.26
CA GLY A 91 -10.73 -2.49 8.52
C GLY A 91 -9.85 -1.29 8.83
N GLY A 92 -9.96 -0.16 8.08
CA GLY A 92 -9.24 1.08 8.35
C GLY A 92 -7.75 1.02 8.00
N ILE A 93 -7.34 0.22 7.04
CA ILE A 93 -5.96 0.01 6.59
C ILE A 93 -5.71 0.86 5.33
N ALA A 94 -4.50 1.38 5.16
CA ALA A 94 -4.11 1.98 3.89
C ALA A 94 -3.90 0.89 2.82
N PRO A 95 -4.20 1.17 1.53
CA PRO A 95 -3.86 0.26 0.47
C PRO A 95 -2.35 0.09 0.40
N LEU A 96 -1.92 -1.15 0.15
CA LEU A 96 -0.51 -1.49 -0.02
C LEU A 96 -0.07 -1.17 -1.44
N ILE A 97 1.18 -0.73 -1.60
CA ILE A 97 1.86 -0.72 -2.89
C ILE A 97 2.71 -1.99 -2.94
N LYS A 98 2.48 -2.86 -3.93
CA LYS A 98 3.20 -4.12 -4.10
C LYS A 98 3.32 -4.48 -5.57
N THR A 99 4.42 -5.16 -5.92
CA THR A 99 4.62 -5.75 -7.24
C THR A 99 4.06 -7.17 -7.27
N VAL A 100 3.31 -7.50 -8.30
CA VAL A 100 2.84 -8.87 -8.55
C VAL A 100 4.03 -9.70 -9.02
N VAL A 101 4.31 -10.78 -8.29
CA VAL A 101 5.42 -11.68 -8.64
C VAL A 101 4.96 -13.08 -9.01
N ALA A 102 3.73 -13.47 -8.64
CA ALA A 102 3.12 -14.70 -9.15
C ALA A 102 1.61 -14.55 -9.33
N LEU A 103 1.10 -15.28 -10.32
CA LEU A 103 -0.31 -15.35 -10.74
C LEU A 103 -0.92 -16.71 -10.36
N PRO A 104 -2.25 -16.86 -10.45
CA PRO A 104 -2.93 -18.14 -10.21
C PRO A 104 -2.30 -19.31 -10.94
N GLY A 105 -2.15 -20.45 -10.23
CA GLY A 105 -1.57 -21.67 -10.76
C GLY A 105 -0.05 -21.80 -10.60
N GLN A 106 0.67 -20.72 -10.32
CA GLN A 106 2.11 -20.76 -10.05
C GLN A 106 2.40 -21.30 -8.65
N THR A 107 3.46 -22.07 -8.55
CA THR A 107 3.90 -22.71 -7.29
C THR A 107 4.86 -21.80 -6.55
N ILE A 108 4.58 -21.59 -5.28
CA ILE A 108 5.45 -20.87 -4.33
C ILE A 108 6.13 -21.89 -3.43
N ALA A 109 7.43 -21.81 -3.34
CA ALA A 109 8.24 -22.59 -2.39
C ALA A 109 9.19 -21.67 -1.61
N ILE A 110 9.67 -22.15 -0.48
CA ILE A 110 10.71 -21.48 0.29
C ILE A 110 11.99 -22.32 0.17
N GLU A 111 13.03 -21.73 -0.41
CA GLU A 111 14.34 -22.34 -0.60
C GLU A 111 15.37 -21.62 0.27
N GLY A 112 15.70 -22.23 1.41
CA GLY A 112 16.48 -21.56 2.45
C GLY A 112 15.68 -20.44 3.09
N ASP A 113 16.14 -19.21 2.92
CA ASP A 113 15.47 -17.99 3.40
C ASP A 113 14.79 -17.19 2.27
N GLN A 114 14.70 -17.72 1.05
CA GLN A 114 14.18 -17.02 -0.12
C GLN A 114 12.95 -17.68 -0.71
N VAL A 115 12.10 -16.88 -1.34
CA VAL A 115 10.97 -17.37 -2.11
C VAL A 115 11.45 -17.87 -3.47
N ALA A 116 10.93 -19.03 -3.90
CA ALA A 116 11.03 -19.53 -5.26
C ALA A 116 9.63 -19.60 -5.89
N ILE A 117 9.52 -19.24 -7.16
CA ILE A 117 8.29 -19.26 -7.96
C ILE A 117 8.54 -20.21 -9.13
N ASP A 118 7.78 -21.30 -9.23
CA ASP A 118 7.95 -22.35 -10.24
C ASP A 118 9.41 -22.87 -10.31
N GLY A 119 10.10 -22.95 -9.15
CA GLY A 119 11.49 -23.36 -9.02
C GLY A 119 12.52 -22.28 -9.34
N ALA A 120 12.12 -21.07 -9.72
CA ALA A 120 13.01 -19.94 -9.94
C ALA A 120 13.05 -19.03 -8.70
N ARG A 121 14.25 -18.77 -8.15
CA ARG A 121 14.40 -17.89 -6.99
C ARG A 121 14.01 -16.45 -7.32
N LEU A 122 13.18 -15.87 -6.46
CA LEU A 122 12.81 -14.46 -6.51
C LEU A 122 13.92 -13.62 -5.87
N ALA A 123 14.43 -12.63 -6.60
CA ALA A 123 15.42 -11.69 -6.06
C ALA A 123 14.83 -10.89 -4.89
N HIS A 124 15.69 -10.47 -3.94
CA HIS A 124 15.35 -9.62 -2.79
C HIS A 124 14.20 -10.16 -1.91
N SER A 125 13.95 -11.47 -1.94
CA SER A 125 12.83 -12.11 -1.24
C SER A 125 13.19 -12.76 0.09
N SER A 126 14.31 -12.37 0.71
CA SER A 126 14.74 -12.95 2.00
C SER A 126 13.65 -12.79 3.06
N ILE A 127 13.39 -13.90 3.75
CA ILE A 127 12.43 -14.01 4.84
C ILE A 127 13.14 -13.65 6.14
N GLN A 128 12.55 -12.76 6.92
CA GLN A 128 13.05 -12.39 8.23
C GLN A 128 12.33 -13.23 9.30
N GLU A 129 13.05 -13.77 10.27
CA GLU A 129 12.51 -14.55 11.39
C GLU A 129 11.84 -13.68 12.45
N ALA A 130 12.25 -12.39 12.52
CA ALA A 130 11.74 -11.43 13.48
C ALA A 130 11.62 -10.03 12.86
N ASP A 131 10.71 -9.23 13.40
CA ASP A 131 10.55 -7.82 13.06
C ASP A 131 11.60 -6.93 13.76
N GLY A 132 11.60 -5.64 13.47
CA GLY A 132 12.53 -4.66 14.05
C GLY A 132 12.43 -4.49 15.58
N GLN A 133 11.44 -5.12 16.22
CA GLN A 133 11.28 -5.17 17.69
C GLN A 133 11.60 -6.55 18.27
N GLY A 134 12.15 -7.46 17.47
CA GLY A 134 12.49 -8.83 17.89
C GLY A 134 11.30 -9.76 18.05
N ARG A 135 10.09 -9.39 17.58
CA ARG A 135 8.92 -10.27 17.63
C ARG A 135 8.94 -11.24 16.45
N ALA A 136 8.69 -12.53 16.71
CA ALA A 136 8.70 -13.55 15.67
C ALA A 136 7.74 -13.22 14.52
N LEU A 137 8.22 -13.42 13.29
CA LEU A 137 7.45 -13.37 12.06
C LEU A 137 7.18 -14.81 11.60
N THR A 138 5.95 -15.08 11.21
CA THR A 138 5.57 -16.35 10.59
C THR A 138 5.56 -16.17 9.08
N ALA A 139 6.44 -16.88 8.39
CA ALA A 139 6.47 -16.88 6.94
C ALA A 139 5.31 -17.71 6.36
N PHE A 140 4.87 -17.35 5.15
CA PHE A 140 4.12 -18.25 4.29
C PHE A 140 5.02 -19.47 3.99
N THR A 141 4.46 -20.66 3.99
CA THR A 141 5.28 -21.86 3.83
C THR A 141 5.49 -22.21 2.37
N GLU A 142 4.48 -22.76 1.75
CA GLU A 142 4.50 -23.17 0.34
C GLU A 142 3.06 -23.39 -0.16
N GLY A 143 2.88 -23.44 -1.46
CA GLY A 143 1.60 -23.75 -2.06
C GLY A 143 1.47 -23.20 -3.47
N VAL A 144 0.30 -23.46 -4.07
CA VAL A 144 -0.06 -22.92 -5.38
C VAL A 144 -0.87 -21.65 -5.17
N VAL A 145 -0.60 -20.60 -5.94
CA VAL A 145 -1.41 -19.38 -5.93
C VAL A 145 -2.84 -19.72 -6.36
N PRO A 146 -3.84 -19.53 -5.51
CA PRO A 146 -5.23 -19.89 -5.84
C PRO A 146 -5.80 -19.06 -6.99
N VAL A 147 -6.82 -19.59 -7.66
CA VAL A 147 -7.62 -18.82 -8.64
C VAL A 147 -8.19 -17.58 -7.96
N GLY A 148 -8.05 -16.43 -8.60
CA GLY A 148 -8.51 -15.15 -8.07
C GLY A 148 -7.62 -14.54 -6.99
N ALA A 149 -6.42 -15.08 -6.74
CA ALA A 149 -5.43 -14.51 -5.83
C ALA A 149 -4.15 -14.10 -6.55
N LEU A 150 -3.34 -13.29 -5.90
CA LEU A 150 -2.04 -12.80 -6.39
C LEU A 150 -1.00 -13.00 -5.30
N PHE A 151 0.23 -13.34 -5.67
CA PHE A 151 1.36 -13.29 -4.77
C PHE A 151 2.14 -12.00 -5.04
N VAL A 152 2.23 -11.16 -4.03
CA VAL A 152 2.74 -9.79 -4.17
C VAL A 152 3.95 -9.56 -3.26
N HIS A 153 4.89 -8.76 -3.72
CA HIS A 153 6.19 -8.58 -3.10
C HIS A 153 6.68 -7.13 -3.19
N SER A 154 7.65 -6.80 -2.37
CA SER A 154 8.48 -5.59 -2.46
C SER A 154 9.93 -5.96 -2.18
N ASP A 155 10.85 -5.40 -2.94
CA ASP A 155 12.29 -5.63 -2.78
C ASP A 155 12.85 -5.12 -1.45
N TYR A 156 12.09 -4.30 -0.73
CA TYR A 156 12.47 -3.84 0.59
C TYR A 156 12.43 -4.99 1.60
N VAL A 157 13.57 -5.30 2.22
CA VAL A 157 13.73 -6.49 3.08
C VAL A 157 12.73 -6.53 4.23
N ALA A 158 12.42 -5.39 4.87
CA ALA A 158 11.46 -5.30 5.96
C ALA A 158 10.00 -5.09 5.51
N SER A 159 9.71 -5.27 4.22
CA SER A 159 8.34 -5.19 3.72
C SER A 159 7.50 -6.36 4.25
N PHE A 160 6.33 -6.03 4.78
CA PHE A 160 5.31 -7.04 5.10
C PHE A 160 4.46 -7.28 3.84
N ASP A 161 4.65 -8.43 3.21
CA ASP A 161 4.04 -8.81 1.93
C ASP A 161 3.73 -10.32 1.90
N SER A 162 3.50 -10.88 0.71
CA SER A 162 3.10 -12.29 0.56
C SER A 162 4.12 -13.30 1.11
N ARG A 163 5.34 -12.88 1.41
CA ARG A 163 6.29 -13.71 2.18
C ARG A 163 5.73 -14.12 3.54
N TYR A 164 4.82 -13.31 4.11
CA TYR A 164 4.25 -13.50 5.44
C TYR A 164 2.75 -13.77 5.42
N PHE A 165 1.98 -13.08 4.59
CA PHE A 165 0.53 -13.28 4.54
C PHE A 165 0.06 -14.23 3.42
N GLY A 166 0.98 -14.72 2.57
CA GLY A 166 0.64 -15.59 1.46
C GLY A 166 -0.09 -14.88 0.32
N PRO A 167 -0.70 -15.64 -0.61
CA PRO A 167 -1.50 -15.07 -1.68
C PRO A 167 -2.71 -14.29 -1.15
N ILE A 168 -3.02 -13.14 -1.76
CA ILE A 168 -4.16 -12.31 -1.39
C ILE A 168 -5.16 -12.18 -2.54
N PRO A 169 -6.47 -12.01 -2.25
CA PRO A 169 -7.51 -11.91 -3.26
C PRO A 169 -7.26 -10.75 -4.23
N ALA A 170 -7.33 -11.02 -5.54
CA ALA A 170 -7.22 -10.01 -6.59
C ALA A 170 -8.39 -9.00 -6.57
N GLY A 171 -9.52 -9.34 -5.95
CA GLY A 171 -10.65 -8.44 -5.77
C GLY A 171 -10.33 -7.20 -4.92
N GLY A 172 -9.21 -7.21 -4.18
CA GLY A 172 -8.72 -6.04 -3.46
C GLY A 172 -7.91 -5.04 -4.30
N VAL A 173 -7.62 -5.35 -5.57
CA VAL A 173 -6.86 -4.47 -6.46
C VAL A 173 -7.64 -3.19 -6.76
N LEU A 174 -7.05 -2.05 -6.45
CA LEU A 174 -7.61 -0.73 -6.74
C LEU A 174 -7.16 -0.20 -8.12
N GLY A 175 -6.02 -0.64 -8.61
CA GLY A 175 -5.44 -0.24 -9.87
C GLY A 175 -3.92 -0.28 -9.87
N LEU A 176 -3.32 0.12 -10.99
CA LEU A 176 -1.86 0.27 -11.11
C LEU A 176 -1.37 1.43 -10.23
N ALA A 177 -0.23 1.22 -9.58
CA ALA A 177 0.46 2.26 -8.84
C ALA A 177 1.39 3.03 -9.79
N ARG A 178 1.12 4.32 -9.99
CA ARG A 178 1.94 5.20 -10.82
C ARG A 178 2.61 6.26 -9.97
N GLU A 179 3.92 6.36 -10.11
CA GLU A 179 4.69 7.43 -9.50
C GLU A 179 4.34 8.77 -10.15
N VAL A 180 4.15 9.79 -9.32
CA VAL A 180 3.88 11.17 -9.77
C VAL A 180 5.03 12.07 -9.36
N PHE A 181 5.35 12.08 -8.08
CA PHE A 181 6.50 12.78 -7.51
C PHE A 181 7.01 11.96 -6.34
N THR A 182 8.13 11.27 -6.53
CA THR A 182 8.68 10.32 -5.57
C THR A 182 10.17 10.53 -5.37
N PHE A 183 10.68 10.02 -4.27
CA PHE A 183 12.09 9.98 -3.94
C PHE A 183 12.42 8.66 -3.21
N GLN A 184 13.62 8.18 -3.38
CA GLN A 184 14.09 6.95 -2.71
C GLN A 184 14.15 7.19 -1.20
N PRO A 185 13.75 6.19 -0.37
CA PRO A 185 13.79 6.27 1.07
C PRO A 185 15.21 6.27 1.61
#